data_ba9eda54b5bebe12b262bf969b6754ac
#
_entry.id   ba9eda54b5bebe12b262bf969b6754ac
#
_cell.length_a   1.000
_cell.length_b   1.000
_cell.length_c   1.000
_cell.angle_alpha   90.00
_cell.angle_beta   90.00
_cell.angle_gamma   90.00
#
_symmetry.space_group_name_H-M   'P 1'
#
loop_
_entity.id
_entity.type
_entity.pdbx_description
1 polymer ?
#
loop_
_entity_poly.entity_id
_entity_poly.type
_entity_poly.pdbx_seq_one_letter_code
_entity_poly.pdbx_strand_id
1 'polypeptide(L)'
;MIRTHVLICGGTGCTSSGSKAIQEAFRDAIEKNGLSEEIKIVQTGCFGLCALGPVVIIHPDGTFYSRVTANDVPEIVSEHLLKGRIVERLVYNDTGSDEPVEGNVSLNDTAFYKTQNRVVLRNCGVINPENIDEYIAMDGYAALGKVLTEMTPEDV
;
A
#
# COMPACT_ATOMS: atom_id res chain seq x y z
N MET A 1 -18.64 6.16 2.37
CA MET A 1 -17.62 6.77 1.48
C MET A 1 -16.23 6.36 1.97
N ILE A 2 -15.42 5.74 1.12
CA ILE A 2 -14.07 5.28 1.51
C ILE A 2 -13.17 6.51 1.68
N ARG A 3 -12.59 6.69 2.86
CA ARG A 3 -11.63 7.76 3.19
C ARG A 3 -10.20 7.26 3.30
N THR A 4 -10.02 5.96 3.55
CA THR A 4 -8.69 5.39 3.79
C THR A 4 -8.57 4.02 3.10
N HIS A 5 -7.44 3.78 2.47
CA HIS A 5 -7.06 2.46 1.98
C HIS A 5 -5.92 1.91 2.83
N VAL A 6 -6.06 0.67 3.27
CA VAL A 6 -5.00 -0.12 3.90
C VAL A 6 -4.41 -1.02 2.83
N LEU A 7 -3.25 -0.65 2.32
CA LEU A 7 -2.55 -1.38 1.26
C LEU A 7 -1.62 -2.41 1.88
N ILE A 8 -1.84 -3.68 1.60
CA ILE A 8 -1.06 -4.79 2.17
C ILE A 8 -0.31 -5.50 1.05
N CYS A 9 0.99 -5.64 1.19
CA CYS A 9 1.83 -6.31 0.22
C CYS A 9 1.44 -7.78 0.06
N GLY A 10 1.05 -8.16 -1.17
CA GLY A 10 0.70 -9.52 -1.57
C GLY A 10 1.83 -10.27 -2.29
N GLY A 11 3.04 -9.71 -2.32
CA GLY A 11 4.21 -10.37 -2.90
C GLY A 11 4.56 -11.67 -2.16
N THR A 12 5.20 -12.62 -2.84
CA THR A 12 5.50 -13.97 -2.31
C THR A 12 6.21 -13.93 -0.95
N GLY A 13 7.21 -13.04 -0.78
CA GLY A 13 7.93 -12.90 0.49
C GLY A 13 7.03 -12.46 1.63
N CYS A 14 6.18 -11.44 1.44
CA CYS A 14 5.23 -10.99 2.44
C CYS A 14 4.15 -12.03 2.73
N THR A 15 3.70 -12.76 1.72
CA THR A 15 2.73 -13.86 1.89
C THR A 15 3.33 -14.98 2.74
N SER A 16 4.57 -15.36 2.48
CA SER A 16 5.29 -16.35 3.30
C SER A 16 5.54 -15.88 4.73
N SER A 17 5.64 -14.57 4.94
CA SER A 17 5.82 -13.94 6.25
C SER A 17 4.49 -13.59 6.97
N GLY A 18 3.35 -14.04 6.45
CA GLY A 18 2.06 -13.95 7.14
C GLY A 18 1.17 -12.78 6.73
N SER A 19 1.37 -12.14 5.55
CA SER A 19 0.51 -11.02 5.11
C SER A 19 -0.97 -11.38 5.01
N LYS A 20 -1.32 -12.65 4.76
CA LYS A 20 -2.72 -13.11 4.75
C LYS A 20 -3.35 -13.00 6.14
N ALA A 21 -2.65 -13.43 7.18
CA ALA A 21 -3.14 -13.30 8.56
C ALA A 21 -3.31 -11.83 8.96
N ILE A 22 -2.45 -10.94 8.47
CA ILE A 22 -2.58 -9.49 8.67
C ILE A 22 -3.84 -8.96 7.99
N GLN A 23 -4.14 -9.39 6.75
CA GLN A 23 -5.36 -9.00 6.05
C GLN A 23 -6.62 -9.42 6.78
N GLU A 24 -6.65 -10.66 7.29
CA GLU A 24 -7.75 -11.19 8.09
C GLU A 24 -7.92 -10.37 9.38
N ALA A 25 -6.83 -10.13 10.10
CA ALA A 25 -6.84 -9.32 11.33
C ALA A 25 -7.35 -7.88 11.07
N PHE A 26 -6.95 -7.25 9.96
CA PHE A 26 -7.49 -5.92 9.58
C PHE A 26 -8.97 -5.99 9.27
N ARG A 27 -9.44 -7.01 8.54
CA ARG A 27 -10.86 -7.18 8.24
C ARG A 27 -11.68 -7.27 9.51
N ASP A 28 -11.29 -8.14 10.42
CA ASP A 28 -11.97 -8.36 11.70
C ASP A 28 -11.96 -7.09 12.57
N ALA A 29 -10.81 -6.41 12.66
CA ALA A 29 -10.68 -5.21 13.48
C ALA A 29 -11.47 -4.02 12.89
N ILE A 30 -11.50 -3.86 11.57
CA ILE A 30 -12.27 -2.82 10.87
C ILE A 30 -13.78 -3.07 11.06
N GLU A 31 -14.24 -4.32 10.89
CA GLU A 31 -15.64 -4.70 11.10
C GLU A 31 -16.06 -4.47 12.55
N LYS A 32 -15.26 -4.94 13.51
CA LYS A 32 -15.52 -4.78 14.95
C LYS A 32 -15.64 -3.32 15.38
N ASN A 33 -14.92 -2.41 14.72
CA ASN A 33 -14.96 -0.99 15.01
C ASN A 33 -15.96 -0.21 14.13
N GLY A 34 -16.76 -0.88 13.30
CA GLY A 34 -17.78 -0.24 12.44
C GLY A 34 -17.21 0.62 11.32
N LEU A 35 -15.97 0.35 10.86
CA LEU A 35 -15.26 1.16 9.88
C LEU A 35 -15.34 0.62 8.45
N SER A 36 -16.14 -0.41 8.19
CA SER A 36 -16.19 -1.11 6.90
C SER A 36 -16.62 -0.22 5.72
N GLU A 37 -17.42 0.82 5.98
CA GLU A 37 -17.88 1.78 4.96
C GLU A 37 -16.90 2.93 4.71
N GLU A 38 -15.86 3.03 5.55
CA GLU A 38 -14.88 4.12 5.50
C GLU A 38 -13.48 3.66 5.11
N ILE A 39 -13.15 2.41 5.37
CA ILE A 39 -11.80 1.85 5.19
C ILE A 39 -11.86 0.65 4.27
N LYS A 40 -11.05 0.66 3.23
CA LYS A 40 -10.90 -0.44 2.28
C LYS A 40 -9.54 -1.11 2.44
N ILE A 41 -9.53 -2.43 2.56
CA ILE A 41 -8.32 -3.24 2.51
C ILE A 41 -8.03 -3.57 1.05
N VAL A 42 -6.82 -3.31 0.60
CA VAL A 42 -6.35 -3.59 -0.76
C VAL A 42 -5.10 -4.45 -0.70
N GLN A 43 -5.17 -5.62 -1.31
CA GLN A 43 -3.97 -6.42 -1.55
C GLN A 43 -3.26 -5.89 -2.79
N THR A 44 -2.05 -5.41 -2.61
CA THR A 44 -1.23 -4.89 -3.73
C THR A 44 -0.27 -5.95 -4.26
N GLY A 45 0.36 -5.66 -5.38
CA GLY A 45 1.57 -6.38 -5.83
C GLY A 45 2.76 -6.17 -4.89
N CYS A 46 3.92 -6.67 -5.29
CA CYS A 46 5.14 -6.55 -4.49
C CYS A 46 5.70 -5.12 -4.53
N PHE A 47 5.99 -4.55 -3.36
CA PHE A 47 6.68 -3.25 -3.25
C PHE A 47 8.21 -3.34 -3.47
N GLY A 48 8.78 -4.55 -3.59
CA GLY A 48 10.23 -4.73 -3.75
C GLY A 48 11.03 -4.69 -2.44
N LEU A 49 10.39 -4.47 -1.30
CA LEU A 49 11.04 -4.33 0.02
C LEU A 49 10.84 -5.58 0.89
N CYS A 50 11.13 -6.76 0.34
CA CYS A 50 10.86 -8.05 1.02
C CYS A 50 11.58 -8.20 2.36
N ALA A 51 12.75 -7.59 2.54
CA ALA A 51 13.50 -7.61 3.81
C ALA A 51 12.78 -6.85 4.94
N LEU A 52 11.85 -5.96 4.59
CA LEU A 52 11.04 -5.17 5.51
C LEU A 52 9.62 -5.73 5.67
N GLY A 53 9.31 -6.84 5.01
CA GLY A 53 7.98 -7.43 5.03
C GLY A 53 7.64 -8.13 6.35
N PRO A 54 6.34 -8.31 6.60
CA PRO A 54 5.20 -7.78 5.85
C PRO A 54 5.07 -6.26 5.91
N VAL A 55 4.70 -5.67 4.76
CA VAL A 55 4.58 -4.22 4.59
C VAL A 55 3.11 -3.82 4.51
N VAL A 56 2.75 -2.77 5.23
CA VAL A 56 1.42 -2.14 5.20
C VAL A 56 1.59 -0.64 4.98
N ILE A 57 0.81 -0.09 4.04
CA ILE A 57 0.78 1.35 3.77
C ILE A 57 -0.63 1.87 4.02
N ILE A 58 -0.74 2.96 4.73
CA ILE A 58 -2.01 3.66 4.95
C ILE A 58 -2.08 4.83 3.98
N HIS A 59 -3.09 4.83 3.11
CA HIS A 59 -3.33 5.90 2.15
C HIS A 59 -4.59 6.69 2.53
N PRO A 60 -4.62 8.04 2.47
CA PRO A 60 -3.78 8.92 1.64
C PRO A 60 -2.50 9.46 2.30
N ASP A 61 -2.32 9.36 3.61
CA ASP A 61 -1.17 9.95 4.31
C ASP A 61 0.18 9.30 3.97
N GLY A 62 0.16 8.12 3.36
CA GLY A 62 1.34 7.42 2.88
C GLY A 62 2.17 6.74 3.98
N THR A 63 1.66 6.65 5.21
CA THR A 63 2.39 6.03 6.33
C THR A 63 2.83 4.62 5.98
N PHE A 64 4.13 4.38 6.08
CA PHE A 64 4.77 3.13 5.72
C PHE A 64 5.16 2.32 6.96
N TYR A 65 4.39 1.27 7.22
CA TYR A 65 4.66 0.31 8.30
C TYR A 65 5.43 -0.90 7.79
N SER A 66 6.48 -1.28 8.49
CA SER A 66 7.33 -2.44 8.18
C SER A 66 7.24 -3.52 9.26
N ARG A 67 7.54 -4.77 8.88
CA ARG A 67 7.56 -5.93 9.78
C ARG A 67 6.29 -6.10 10.61
N VAL A 68 5.15 -5.71 10.04
CA VAL A 68 3.84 -5.79 10.71
C VAL A 68 3.46 -7.24 10.98
N THR A 69 2.89 -7.49 12.13
CA THR A 69 2.31 -8.79 12.51
C THR A 69 0.80 -8.65 12.72
N ALA A 70 0.07 -9.76 12.73
CA ALA A 70 -1.36 -9.73 13.02
C ALA A 70 -1.67 -9.15 14.41
N ASN A 71 -0.74 -9.27 15.38
CA ASN A 71 -0.89 -8.73 16.73
C ASN A 71 -0.79 -7.19 16.78
N ASP A 72 -0.17 -6.56 15.79
CA ASP A 72 -0.03 -5.11 15.71
C ASP A 72 -1.29 -4.44 15.15
N VAL A 73 -2.11 -5.20 14.44
CA VAL A 73 -3.29 -4.68 13.73
C VAL A 73 -4.30 -3.97 14.64
N PRO A 74 -4.67 -4.51 15.82
CA PRO A 74 -5.59 -3.80 16.71
C PRO A 74 -5.08 -2.42 17.13
N GLU A 75 -3.78 -2.27 17.35
CA GLU A 75 -3.16 -0.99 17.68
C GLU A 75 -3.20 -0.03 16.48
N ILE A 76 -2.85 -0.49 15.27
CA ILE A 76 -2.94 0.33 14.06
C ILE A 76 -4.37 0.80 13.84
N VAL A 77 -5.36 -0.05 14.00
CA VAL A 77 -6.78 0.33 13.84
C VAL A 77 -7.20 1.34 14.88
N SER A 78 -6.89 1.10 16.17
CA SER A 78 -7.34 1.97 17.27
C SER A 78 -6.61 3.31 17.32
N GLU A 79 -5.32 3.35 17.02
CA GLU A 79 -4.53 4.57 17.11
C GLU A 79 -4.52 5.31 15.77
N HIS A 80 -4.18 4.64 14.67
CA HIS A 80 -4.04 5.33 13.38
C HIS A 80 -5.38 5.52 12.68
N LEU A 81 -6.15 4.46 12.46
CA LEU A 81 -7.37 4.55 11.65
C LEU A 81 -8.53 5.25 12.36
N LEU A 82 -8.63 5.12 13.70
CA LEU A 82 -9.67 5.78 14.49
C LEU A 82 -9.27 7.17 15.01
N LYS A 83 -8.03 7.31 15.53
CA LYS A 83 -7.60 8.52 16.24
C LYS A 83 -6.62 9.39 15.44
N GLY A 84 -6.16 8.92 14.28
CA GLY A 84 -5.19 9.64 13.43
C GLY A 84 -3.77 9.71 14.01
N ARG A 85 -3.43 8.84 14.99
CA ARG A 85 -2.10 8.81 15.61
C ARG A 85 -1.28 7.67 15.06
N ILE A 86 -0.17 7.99 14.42
CA ILE A 86 0.74 7.02 13.83
C ILE A 86 1.36 6.13 14.93
N VAL A 87 1.47 4.83 14.64
CA VAL A 87 2.13 3.85 15.52
C VAL A 87 3.62 3.87 15.22
N GLU A 88 4.37 4.78 15.85
CA GLU A 88 5.77 5.12 15.54
C GLU A 88 6.70 3.91 15.54
N ARG A 89 6.52 2.95 16.47
CA ARG A 89 7.36 1.75 16.55
C ARG A 89 7.33 0.85 15.31
N LEU A 90 6.30 0.99 14.46
CA LEU A 90 6.12 0.21 13.22
C LEU A 90 6.52 0.99 11.98
N VAL A 91 6.72 2.30 12.09
CA VAL A 91 7.14 3.13 10.96
C VAL A 91 8.53 2.72 10.53
N TYR A 92 8.70 2.56 9.22
CA TYR A 92 10.02 2.26 8.66
C TYR A 92 10.97 3.44 8.90
N ASN A 93 12.13 3.14 9.49
CA ASN A 93 13.22 4.08 9.67
C ASN A 93 14.36 3.75 8.72
N ASP A 94 14.67 4.67 7.81
CA ASP A 94 15.71 4.49 6.77
C ASP A 94 17.14 4.74 7.32
N THR A 95 17.28 5.18 8.56
CA THR A 95 18.58 5.55 9.14
C THR A 95 19.39 4.36 9.65
N GLY A 96 18.82 3.16 9.64
CA GLY A 96 19.47 1.95 10.17
C GLY A 96 19.68 1.96 11.70
N SER A 97 19.13 2.95 12.39
CA SER A 97 19.09 3.02 13.85
C SER A 97 17.73 2.55 14.37
N ASP A 98 17.72 1.93 15.55
CA ASP A 98 16.49 1.51 16.24
C ASP A 98 15.76 2.69 16.91
N GLU A 99 16.18 3.92 16.68
CA GLU A 99 15.55 5.10 17.25
C GLU A 99 14.26 5.46 16.49
N PRO A 100 13.17 5.82 17.19
CA PRO A 100 11.92 6.23 16.56
C PRO A 100 12.15 7.43 15.65
N VAL A 101 11.61 7.38 14.43
CA VAL A 101 11.59 8.54 13.54
C VAL A 101 10.46 9.46 13.97
N GLU A 102 10.75 10.70 14.28
CA GLU A 102 9.71 11.70 14.45
C GLU A 102 9.12 12.04 13.07
N GLY A 103 7.85 11.70 12.87
CA GLY A 103 7.10 12.08 11.69
C GLY A 103 6.71 10.91 10.77
N ASN A 104 5.92 11.25 9.75
CA ASN A 104 5.44 10.29 8.77
C ASN A 104 6.48 10.07 7.67
N VAL A 105 7.08 8.89 7.62
CA VAL A 105 7.93 8.49 6.49
C VAL A 105 7.06 7.80 5.45
N SER A 106 6.83 8.49 4.34
CA SER A 106 6.15 7.91 3.18
C SER A 106 7.08 6.93 2.46
N LEU A 107 6.49 5.92 1.82
CA LEU A 107 7.23 4.99 0.96
C LEU A 107 8.11 5.72 -0.06
N ASN A 108 7.60 6.78 -0.68
CA ASN A 108 8.31 7.55 -1.70
C ASN A 108 9.49 8.37 -1.12
N ASP A 109 9.50 8.62 0.19
CA ASP A 109 10.56 9.36 0.88
C ASP A 109 11.73 8.46 1.31
N THR A 110 11.58 7.14 1.21
CA THR A 110 12.65 6.20 1.55
C THR A 110 13.81 6.33 0.56
N ALA A 111 15.04 6.14 1.02
CA ALA A 111 16.25 6.24 0.19
C ALA A 111 16.18 5.30 -1.02
N PHE A 112 15.62 4.10 -0.84
CA PHE A 112 15.43 3.15 -1.92
C PHE A 112 14.50 3.69 -3.01
N TYR A 113 13.31 4.20 -2.65
CA TYR A 113 12.32 4.65 -3.64
C TYR A 113 12.71 5.97 -4.32
N LYS A 114 13.40 6.87 -3.62
CA LYS A 114 13.93 8.13 -4.22
C LYS A 114 14.85 7.88 -5.42
N THR A 115 15.52 6.74 -5.45
CA THR A 115 16.43 6.36 -6.53
C THR A 115 15.78 5.50 -7.62
N GLN A 116 14.50 5.09 -7.43
CA GLN A 116 13.80 4.23 -8.37
C GLN A 116 13.03 5.05 -9.41
N ASN A 117 13.21 4.69 -10.68
CA ASN A 117 12.36 5.15 -11.77
C ASN A 117 11.41 4.01 -12.19
N ARG A 118 10.22 3.97 -11.58
CA ARG A 118 9.23 2.91 -11.83
C ARG A 118 8.40 3.24 -13.06
N VAL A 119 8.66 2.56 -14.18
CA VAL A 119 7.89 2.71 -15.42
C VAL A 119 6.70 1.74 -15.41
N VAL A 120 6.95 0.45 -15.35
CA VAL A 120 5.91 -0.60 -15.40
C VAL A 120 5.10 -0.65 -14.11
N LEU A 121 5.75 -0.52 -12.96
CA LEU A 121 5.13 -0.61 -11.63
C LEU A 121 4.76 0.77 -11.04
N ARG A 122 4.61 1.81 -11.88
CA ARG A 122 4.31 3.17 -11.40
C ARG A 122 3.05 3.26 -10.53
N ASN A 123 2.05 2.47 -10.86
CA ASN A 123 0.77 2.44 -10.14
C ASN A 123 0.71 1.40 -9.01
N CYS A 124 1.78 0.60 -8.82
CA CYS A 124 1.83 -0.38 -7.73
C CYS A 124 1.86 0.34 -6.37
N GLY A 125 0.88 0.00 -5.52
CA GLY A 125 0.70 0.68 -4.23
C GLY A 125 0.01 2.04 -4.32
N VAL A 126 -0.53 2.41 -5.48
CA VAL A 126 -1.31 3.66 -5.71
C VAL A 126 -2.77 3.32 -5.97
N ILE A 127 -3.03 2.32 -6.82
CA ILE A 127 -4.38 1.89 -7.17
C ILE A 127 -4.66 0.46 -6.69
N ASN A 128 -5.94 0.12 -6.61
CA ASN A 128 -6.37 -1.27 -6.43
C ASN A 128 -6.23 -2.02 -7.76
N PRO A 129 -5.33 -3.04 -7.87
CA PRO A 129 -5.10 -3.77 -9.12
C PRO A 129 -6.31 -4.61 -9.59
N GLU A 130 -7.30 -4.84 -8.73
CA GLU A 130 -8.53 -5.57 -9.03
C GLU A 130 -9.70 -4.65 -9.42
N ASN A 131 -9.47 -3.32 -9.49
CA ASN A 131 -10.49 -2.33 -9.84
C ASN A 131 -10.16 -1.68 -11.19
N ILE A 132 -10.97 -2.00 -12.22
CA ILE A 132 -10.79 -1.48 -13.57
C ILE A 132 -11.01 0.03 -13.66
N ASP A 133 -11.91 0.59 -12.86
CA ASP A 133 -12.19 2.03 -12.87
C ASP A 133 -10.98 2.84 -12.40
N GLU A 134 -10.27 2.35 -11.37
CA GLU A 134 -9.04 2.95 -10.90
C GLU A 134 -7.91 2.85 -11.95
N TYR A 135 -7.85 1.74 -12.69
CA TYR A 135 -6.89 1.59 -13.79
C TYR A 135 -7.19 2.56 -14.94
N ILE A 136 -8.45 2.73 -15.32
CA ILE A 136 -8.88 3.68 -16.36
C ILE A 136 -8.61 5.11 -15.91
N ALA A 137 -8.86 5.45 -14.65
CA ALA A 137 -8.59 6.78 -14.09
C ALA A 137 -7.09 7.16 -14.12
N MET A 138 -6.20 6.18 -14.24
CA MET A 138 -4.75 6.35 -14.39
C MET A 138 -4.28 6.14 -15.83
N ASP A 139 -5.08 6.57 -16.81
CA ASP A 139 -4.84 6.44 -18.25
C ASP A 139 -4.73 4.98 -18.74
N GLY A 140 -5.34 4.03 -18.02
CA GLY A 140 -5.44 2.64 -18.45
C GLY A 140 -6.15 2.54 -19.80
N TYR A 141 -5.58 1.73 -20.71
CA TYR A 141 -6.04 1.58 -22.10
C TYR A 141 -5.93 2.82 -23.01
N ALA A 142 -5.43 3.96 -22.54
CA ALA A 142 -5.28 5.14 -23.38
C ALA A 142 -4.37 4.86 -24.60
N ALA A 143 -3.25 4.17 -24.39
CA ALA A 143 -2.36 3.77 -25.47
C ALA A 143 -3.04 2.80 -26.46
N LEU A 144 -3.84 1.85 -25.98
CA LEU A 144 -4.62 0.94 -26.82
C LEU A 144 -5.65 1.73 -27.66
N GLY A 145 -6.37 2.65 -27.03
CA GLY A 145 -7.30 3.53 -27.74
C GLY A 145 -6.64 4.27 -28.88
N LYS A 146 -5.46 4.86 -28.64
CA LYS A 146 -4.68 5.55 -29.67
C LYS A 146 -4.29 4.61 -30.82
N VAL A 147 -3.77 3.43 -30.50
CA VAL A 147 -3.39 2.43 -31.52
C VAL A 147 -4.58 2.05 -32.41
N LEU A 148 -5.74 1.79 -31.82
CA LEU A 148 -6.91 1.35 -32.56
C LEU A 148 -7.58 2.44 -33.42
N THR A 149 -7.37 3.72 -33.09
CA THR A 149 -8.07 4.83 -33.74
C THR A 149 -7.19 5.70 -34.62
N GLU A 150 -5.88 5.75 -34.34
CA GLU A 150 -4.97 6.71 -34.96
C GLU A 150 -3.76 6.08 -35.64
N MET A 151 -3.50 4.78 -35.48
CA MET A 151 -2.27 4.14 -35.96
C MET A 151 -2.60 2.97 -36.91
N THR A 152 -1.69 2.72 -37.84
CA THR A 152 -1.70 1.52 -38.66
C THR A 152 -0.87 0.39 -38.01
N PRO A 153 -1.03 -0.88 -38.44
CA PRO A 153 -0.20 -1.97 -37.94
C PRO A 153 1.30 -1.75 -38.09
N GLU A 154 1.70 -0.99 -39.12
CA GLU A 154 3.10 -0.67 -39.40
C GLU A 154 3.67 0.44 -38.47
N ASP A 155 2.78 1.24 -37.85
CA ASP A 155 3.17 2.30 -36.91
C ASP A 155 3.39 1.78 -35.49
N VAL A 156 2.94 0.55 -35.16
CA VAL A 156 3.00 -0.09 -33.85
C VAL A 156 4.24 -0.96 -33.74
#